data_48d19528bfed94603401f87bf80c4e64
#
_entry.id   48d19528bfed94603401f87bf80c4e64
#
_cell.length_a   1.000
_cell.length_b   1.000
_cell.length_c   1.000
_cell.angle_alpha   90.00
_cell.angle_beta   90.00
_cell.angle_gamma   90.00
#
_symmetry.space_group_name_H-M   'P 1'
#
loop_
_entity.id
_entity.type
_entity.pdbx_description
1 polymer ?
#
loop_
_entity_poly.entity_id
_entity_poly.type
_entity_poly.pdbx_seq_one_letter_code
_entity_poly.pdbx_strand_id
1 'polypeptide(L)'
;MSDGVPDGRSILDLMTGRGVDRRKLIRSGLQAGAALGVAGMAGLTVVGGPGTAAAQEDPTIDPNAPEWEPGVEPRSPRKYRWEPLAADQSAMPTGLEVRTIGLGVSVQDRFLNEFERRTGHSSSGKVTTLTAMITEWLAGGAKNYDTNETNANRNAALWDTGLLQAIPVDKVIPWQYARDTYTSAEALGYDPVSQYPLTEVWVDPANQTEFKLVPQFYNCDSIGYRYDLTEEDITSWGALLDEKYAGKVAILNDSLLTPGWAAGYLKASGQIDIARTDNMTHEELDQVIDYMIERKRAGQFRAVWEDYGQCVNLLASGEVWLADAWNPVVEDVKKQDVVCKYATPKEGFTAWFHGIAVQKDTPNLEAALDYINFCLEGWWGSQVALQGYYSPTTTCDIYLQEARDTSPDFSDYEWWYQGGSGPEPKEGWPLTGRDTGSYDTRWGNIMHWMTWPDDPDYYATRWNDFLSA
;
A
#
# COMPACT_ATOMS: atom_id res chain seq x y z
N MET A 1 -6.27 -33.13 -34.65
CA MET A 1 -5.11 -32.40 -34.17
C MET A 1 -5.46 -32.00 -32.76
N SER A 2 -4.86 -32.64 -31.79
CA SER A 2 -5.15 -32.53 -30.37
C SER A 2 -4.25 -31.45 -29.82
N ASP A 3 -4.82 -30.33 -29.45
CA ASP A 3 -4.11 -29.26 -28.79
C ASP A 3 -3.88 -29.66 -27.30
N GLY A 4 -2.61 -29.61 -26.92
CA GLY A 4 -2.17 -30.02 -25.60
C GLY A 4 -2.68 -29.07 -24.52
N VAL A 5 -3.29 -29.62 -23.50
CA VAL A 5 -3.52 -29.01 -22.22
C VAL A 5 -2.14 -28.73 -21.60
N PRO A 6 -1.83 -27.53 -21.12
CA PRO A 6 -0.58 -27.30 -20.40
C PRO A 6 -0.55 -28.17 -19.15
N ASP A 7 0.59 -28.79 -18.94
CA ASP A 7 0.97 -29.68 -17.84
C ASP A 7 0.46 -29.09 -16.51
N GLY A 8 -0.35 -29.89 -15.79
CA GLY A 8 -1.05 -29.47 -14.55
C GLY A 8 -0.11 -29.24 -13.35
N ARG A 9 0.90 -28.43 -13.52
CA ARG A 9 1.75 -27.94 -12.44
C ARG A 9 0.99 -26.89 -11.63
N SER A 10 0.89 -27.10 -10.34
CA SER A 10 0.34 -26.12 -9.43
C SER A 10 1.28 -24.90 -9.37
N ILE A 11 0.74 -23.72 -9.10
CA ILE A 11 1.57 -22.53 -8.83
C ILE A 11 2.55 -22.76 -7.69
N LEU A 12 2.23 -23.64 -6.74
CA LEU A 12 3.17 -24.11 -5.73
C LEU A 12 4.38 -24.82 -6.36
N ASP A 13 4.17 -25.53 -7.47
CA ASP A 13 5.25 -26.19 -8.24
C ASP A 13 6.04 -25.18 -9.07
N LEU A 14 5.40 -24.10 -9.50
CA LEU A 14 6.03 -22.95 -10.18
C LEU A 14 6.82 -22.08 -9.19
N MET A 15 6.30 -21.87 -7.99
CA MET A 15 6.99 -21.12 -6.93
C MET A 15 8.14 -21.90 -6.28
N THR A 16 8.18 -23.22 -6.42
CA THR A 16 9.15 -24.08 -5.72
C THR A 16 10.17 -24.78 -6.62
N GLY A 17 10.20 -24.49 -7.91
CA GLY A 17 11.23 -24.93 -8.86
C GLY A 17 11.68 -26.38 -8.70
N ARG A 18 10.75 -27.38 -8.81
CA ARG A 18 10.97 -28.82 -8.72
C ARG A 18 11.07 -29.42 -7.30
N GLY A 19 9.98 -30.02 -6.86
CA GLY A 19 10.03 -31.19 -5.96
C GLY A 19 10.36 -30.93 -4.50
N VAL A 20 10.00 -29.76 -3.97
CA VAL A 20 10.09 -29.53 -2.52
C VAL A 20 8.91 -30.18 -1.81
N ASP A 21 9.22 -31.01 -0.80
CA ASP A 21 8.24 -31.68 0.04
C ASP A 21 7.27 -30.64 0.66
N ARG A 22 5.98 -30.77 0.33
CA ARG A 22 4.89 -29.91 0.86
C ARG A 22 4.96 -29.70 2.38
N ARG A 23 5.47 -30.69 3.11
CA ARG A 23 5.67 -30.61 4.56
C ARG A 23 6.84 -29.69 4.96
N LYS A 24 7.83 -29.53 4.10
CA LYS A 24 8.94 -28.59 4.32
C LYS A 24 8.50 -27.17 4.01
N LEU A 25 7.70 -26.95 2.95
CA LEU A 25 7.16 -25.63 2.59
C LEU A 25 6.21 -25.10 3.67
N ILE A 26 5.32 -25.96 4.19
CA ILE A 26 4.43 -25.61 5.30
C ILE A 26 5.24 -25.30 6.57
N ARG A 27 6.35 -26.01 6.81
CA ARG A 27 7.23 -25.70 7.95
C ARG A 27 8.07 -24.46 7.75
N SER A 28 8.60 -24.21 6.57
CA SER A 28 9.35 -22.98 6.29
C SER A 28 8.42 -21.77 6.13
N GLY A 29 7.23 -21.92 5.55
CA GLY A 29 6.19 -20.91 5.54
C GLY A 29 5.65 -20.60 6.94
N LEU A 30 5.53 -21.61 7.81
CA LEU A 30 5.17 -21.42 9.22
C LEU A 30 6.35 -20.82 10.04
N GLN A 31 7.59 -21.08 9.69
CA GLN A 31 8.73 -20.43 10.34
C GLN A 31 8.97 -19.00 9.83
N ALA A 32 8.75 -18.74 8.56
CA ALA A 32 8.72 -17.37 8.03
C ALA A 32 7.45 -16.61 8.44
N GLY A 33 6.31 -17.29 8.53
CA GLY A 33 5.04 -16.71 8.98
C GLY A 33 4.96 -16.51 10.51
N ALA A 34 5.78 -17.22 11.30
CA ALA A 34 5.89 -16.98 12.73
C ALA A 34 6.82 -15.80 13.06
N ALA A 35 7.67 -15.39 12.10
CA ALA A 35 8.49 -14.19 12.21
C ALA A 35 7.79 -12.94 11.65
N LEU A 36 6.80 -13.09 10.76
CA LEU A 36 5.94 -11.99 10.32
C LEU A 36 4.79 -11.84 11.32
N GLY A 37 5.15 -11.27 12.47
CA GLY A 37 4.25 -11.09 13.60
C GLY A 37 2.93 -10.42 13.20
N VAL A 38 1.85 -11.01 13.69
CA VAL A 38 0.46 -10.51 13.66
C VAL A 38 0.31 -9.16 14.41
N ALA A 39 1.27 -8.28 14.37
CA ALA A 39 1.27 -7.03 15.11
C ALA A 39 1.30 -5.77 14.23
N GLY A 40 1.43 -5.90 12.92
CA GLY A 40 1.80 -4.76 12.08
C GLY A 40 0.77 -3.66 11.91
N MET A 41 -0.50 -3.85 12.21
CA MET A 41 -1.51 -2.80 12.03
C MET A 41 -2.66 -2.82 13.03
N ALA A 42 -2.61 -3.63 14.07
CA ALA A 42 -3.58 -3.58 15.15
C ALA A 42 -3.30 -2.47 16.19
N GLY A 43 -2.33 -1.61 15.94
CA GLY A 43 -1.78 -0.65 16.90
C GLY A 43 -2.31 0.77 16.82
N LEU A 44 -3.45 1.04 16.18
CA LEU A 44 -4.23 2.26 16.46
C LEU A 44 -5.31 1.98 17.50
N THR A 45 -4.98 1.24 18.54
CA THR A 45 -5.62 1.48 19.82
C THR A 45 -4.90 2.71 20.40
N VAL A 46 -5.58 3.84 20.35
CA VAL A 46 -5.33 4.93 21.27
C VAL A 46 -5.22 4.30 22.65
N VAL A 47 -4.00 4.24 23.20
CA VAL A 47 -3.81 4.01 24.64
C VAL A 47 -4.29 5.28 25.32
N GLY A 48 -5.61 5.43 25.40
CA GLY A 48 -6.23 6.32 26.35
C GLY A 48 -6.03 5.69 27.71
N GLY A 49 -5.27 6.36 28.59
CA GLY A 49 -5.40 6.14 30.01
C GLY A 49 -6.87 6.30 30.44
N PRO A 50 -7.26 5.91 31.68
CA PRO A 50 -8.63 5.94 32.14
C PRO A 50 -9.12 7.39 32.36
N GLY A 51 -9.31 8.09 31.29
CA GLY A 51 -10.05 9.32 31.18
C GLY A 51 -11.04 9.05 30.07
N THR A 52 -12.31 9.17 30.34
CA THR A 52 -13.39 9.11 29.38
C THR A 52 -13.03 9.95 28.17
N ALA A 53 -12.37 9.35 27.17
CA ALA A 53 -12.40 9.88 25.84
C ALA A 53 -13.87 9.84 25.43
N ALA A 54 -14.51 10.99 25.39
CA ALA A 54 -15.70 11.15 24.59
C ALA A 54 -15.29 10.57 23.24
N ALA A 55 -16.03 9.56 22.77
CA ALA A 55 -15.91 9.09 21.41
C ALA A 55 -15.92 10.36 20.56
N GLN A 56 -14.82 10.65 19.86
CA GLN A 56 -14.82 11.70 18.89
C GLN A 56 -15.89 11.23 17.92
N GLU A 57 -17.04 11.91 17.92
CA GLU A 57 -18.09 11.60 16.96
C GLU A 57 -17.42 11.68 15.61
N ASP A 58 -17.34 10.53 14.95
CA ASP A 58 -16.97 10.39 13.55
C ASP A 58 -17.68 11.56 12.83
N PRO A 59 -17.02 12.38 11.99
CA PRO A 59 -17.71 13.42 11.26
C PRO A 59 -18.81 12.73 10.47
N THR A 60 -19.94 12.54 11.12
CA THR A 60 -21.12 11.89 10.56
C THR A 60 -21.49 12.75 9.38
N ILE A 61 -21.46 12.16 8.21
CA ILE A 61 -22.08 12.76 7.05
C ILE A 61 -23.50 13.14 7.50
N ASP A 62 -23.76 14.44 7.57
CA ASP A 62 -25.08 14.92 7.92
C ASP A 62 -26.06 14.26 6.94
N PRO A 63 -26.98 13.40 7.41
CA PRO A 63 -27.96 12.76 6.53
C PRO A 63 -28.87 13.78 5.84
N ASN A 64 -28.84 15.05 6.28
CA ASN A 64 -29.55 16.17 5.69
C ASN A 64 -28.60 17.09 4.87
N ALA A 65 -27.33 16.74 4.72
CA ALA A 65 -26.44 17.52 3.86
C ALA A 65 -27.03 17.60 2.44
N PRO A 66 -26.90 18.78 1.78
CA PRO A 66 -27.39 18.93 0.42
C PRO A 66 -26.85 17.83 -0.47
N GLU A 67 -27.73 17.18 -1.19
CA GLU A 67 -27.36 16.11 -2.12
C GLU A 67 -26.44 16.64 -3.21
N TRP A 68 -25.46 15.83 -3.63
CA TRP A 68 -24.59 16.17 -4.73
C TRP A 68 -25.34 16.16 -6.07
N GLU A 69 -25.13 17.18 -6.89
CA GLU A 69 -25.63 17.26 -8.25
C GLU A 69 -24.49 17.16 -9.27
N PRO A 70 -24.70 16.56 -10.46
CA PRO A 70 -23.67 16.51 -11.50
C PRO A 70 -23.11 17.90 -11.81
N GLY A 71 -21.77 18.05 -11.74
CA GLY A 71 -21.09 19.34 -11.94
C GLY A 71 -20.97 20.20 -10.70
N VAL A 72 -21.54 19.78 -9.57
CA VAL A 72 -21.33 20.34 -8.23
C VAL A 72 -20.57 19.32 -7.40
N GLU A 73 -19.66 19.78 -6.58
CA GLU A 73 -18.88 18.88 -5.73
C GLU A 73 -19.80 18.05 -4.82
N PRO A 74 -19.59 16.71 -4.74
CA PRO A 74 -20.48 15.83 -4.00
C PRO A 74 -20.39 16.10 -2.51
N ARG A 75 -21.47 16.62 -1.95
CA ARG A 75 -21.64 16.79 -0.50
C ARG A 75 -22.28 15.57 0.18
N SER A 76 -22.89 14.69 -0.63
CA SER A 76 -23.48 13.44 -0.18
C SER A 76 -22.91 12.27 -0.97
N PRO A 77 -22.03 11.47 -0.38
CA PRO A 77 -21.48 10.27 -1.04
C PRO A 77 -22.58 9.29 -1.48
N ARG A 78 -23.69 9.26 -0.75
CA ARG A 78 -24.82 8.41 -1.09
C ARG A 78 -25.38 8.73 -2.47
N LYS A 79 -25.75 10.00 -2.69
CA LYS A 79 -26.31 10.42 -3.97
C LYS A 79 -25.27 10.29 -5.08
N TYR A 80 -24.04 10.68 -4.80
CA TYR A 80 -22.93 10.54 -5.71
C TYR A 80 -22.70 9.09 -6.15
N ARG A 81 -22.73 8.15 -5.20
CA ARG A 81 -22.50 6.75 -5.49
C ARG A 81 -23.66 6.09 -6.22
N TRP A 82 -24.88 6.36 -5.75
CA TRP A 82 -26.01 5.54 -6.12
C TRP A 82 -26.88 6.11 -7.25
N GLU A 83 -26.77 7.39 -7.58
CA GLU A 83 -27.60 7.94 -8.66
C GLU A 83 -27.42 7.26 -10.02
N PRO A 84 -26.22 7.00 -10.51
CA PRO A 84 -26.06 6.25 -11.74
C PRO A 84 -26.50 4.78 -11.65
N LEU A 85 -26.40 4.17 -10.47
CA LEU A 85 -26.88 2.80 -10.19
C LEU A 85 -28.36 2.78 -9.83
N ALA A 86 -28.94 3.87 -9.35
CA ALA A 86 -30.31 3.87 -8.84
C ALA A 86 -31.36 3.46 -9.88
N ALA A 87 -31.11 3.67 -11.16
CA ALA A 87 -31.98 3.17 -12.24
C ALA A 87 -31.99 1.64 -12.31
N ASP A 88 -30.82 1.01 -12.06
CA ASP A 88 -30.68 -0.45 -12.09
C ASP A 88 -30.81 -1.07 -10.68
N GLN A 89 -30.57 -0.29 -9.64
CA GLN A 89 -30.58 -0.76 -8.24
C GLN A 89 -31.95 -0.88 -7.59
N SER A 90 -33.02 -0.40 -8.23
CA SER A 90 -34.36 -0.69 -7.74
C SER A 90 -34.65 -2.19 -7.65
N ALA A 91 -33.77 -3.03 -8.19
CA ALA A 91 -33.81 -4.47 -8.16
C ALA A 91 -32.68 -5.13 -7.34
N MET A 92 -31.76 -4.36 -6.70
CA MET A 92 -30.70 -4.98 -5.91
C MET A 92 -31.26 -5.58 -4.61
N PRO A 93 -30.92 -6.83 -4.30
CA PRO A 93 -31.31 -7.43 -3.04
C PRO A 93 -30.61 -6.68 -1.90
N THR A 94 -31.37 -5.98 -1.08
CA THR A 94 -30.88 -5.47 0.20
C THR A 94 -30.68 -6.67 1.14
N GLY A 95 -29.56 -6.67 1.90
CA GLY A 95 -29.29 -7.71 2.88
C GLY A 95 -28.42 -8.86 2.38
N LEU A 96 -27.65 -8.66 1.31
CA LEU A 96 -26.54 -9.55 0.97
C LEU A 96 -25.38 -9.38 1.96
N GLU A 97 -24.46 -10.34 1.96
CA GLU A 97 -23.24 -10.29 2.75
C GLU A 97 -22.03 -10.05 1.84
N VAL A 98 -21.04 -9.26 2.30
CA VAL A 98 -19.71 -9.23 1.72
C VAL A 98 -18.70 -9.73 2.75
N ARG A 99 -17.86 -10.67 2.34
CA ARG A 99 -16.76 -11.21 3.14
C ARG A 99 -15.45 -10.78 2.52
N THR A 100 -14.71 -9.95 3.23
CA THR A 100 -13.42 -9.42 2.74
C THR A 100 -12.25 -9.91 3.57
N ILE A 101 -11.08 -9.99 2.96
CA ILE A 101 -9.81 -10.26 3.63
C ILE A 101 -8.78 -9.24 3.16
N GLY A 102 -8.01 -8.66 4.07
CA GLY A 102 -7.06 -7.62 3.72
C GLY A 102 -6.21 -7.17 4.90
N LEU A 103 -5.65 -5.99 4.77
CA LEU A 103 -4.78 -5.38 5.79
C LEU A 103 -5.58 -4.54 6.79
N GLY A 104 -4.98 -4.30 7.96
CA GLY A 104 -5.60 -3.46 9.00
C GLY A 104 -5.71 -1.97 8.64
N VAL A 105 -5.13 -1.51 7.53
CA VAL A 105 -5.32 -0.16 7.03
C VAL A 105 -6.68 0.01 6.36
N SER A 106 -7.21 -1.03 5.75
CA SER A 106 -8.40 -1.00 4.90
C SER A 106 -9.55 -1.86 5.46
N VAL A 107 -9.24 -2.95 6.16
CA VAL A 107 -10.24 -3.81 6.81
C VAL A 107 -10.34 -3.41 8.28
N GLN A 108 -11.25 -2.50 8.60
CA GLN A 108 -11.49 -2.00 9.96
C GLN A 108 -12.98 -2.04 10.27
N ASP A 109 -13.33 -2.32 11.52
CA ASP A 109 -14.74 -2.37 11.96
C ASP A 109 -15.50 -1.09 11.62
N ARG A 110 -14.86 0.09 11.75
CA ARG A 110 -15.47 1.37 11.40
C ARG A 110 -15.82 1.49 9.92
N PHE A 111 -15.02 0.91 9.02
CA PHE A 111 -15.31 0.90 7.58
C PHE A 111 -16.42 -0.08 7.25
N LEU A 112 -16.38 -1.26 7.84
CA LEU A 112 -17.41 -2.28 7.65
C LEU A 112 -18.77 -1.80 8.19
N ASN A 113 -18.80 -1.24 9.39
CA ASN A 113 -20.01 -0.66 9.97
C ASN A 113 -20.60 0.47 9.12
N GLU A 114 -19.75 1.34 8.57
CA GLU A 114 -20.21 2.42 7.70
C GLU A 114 -20.69 1.90 6.34
N PHE A 115 -20.05 0.87 5.79
CA PHE A 115 -20.54 0.16 4.61
C PHE A 115 -21.94 -0.43 4.86
N GLU A 116 -22.14 -1.15 5.96
CA GLU A 116 -23.43 -1.72 6.36
C GLU A 116 -24.50 -0.65 6.51
N ARG A 117 -24.15 0.45 7.18
CA ARG A 117 -25.07 1.58 7.38
C ARG A 117 -25.53 2.21 6.07
N ARG A 118 -24.64 2.30 5.08
CA ARG A 118 -24.94 2.93 3.77
C ARG A 118 -25.69 2.03 2.82
N THR A 119 -25.40 0.73 2.85
CA THR A 119 -25.88 -0.19 1.84
C THR A 119 -27.02 -1.07 2.30
N GLY A 120 -27.12 -1.31 3.62
CA GLY A 120 -28.02 -2.31 4.18
C GLY A 120 -27.56 -3.76 3.96
N HIS A 121 -26.35 -3.96 3.40
CA HIS A 121 -25.67 -5.26 3.37
C HIS A 121 -25.03 -5.54 4.72
N SER A 122 -24.81 -6.80 5.05
CA SER A 122 -23.90 -7.19 6.12
C SER A 122 -22.48 -7.33 5.60
N SER A 123 -21.50 -7.23 6.49
CA SER A 123 -20.10 -7.39 6.13
C SER A 123 -19.34 -8.16 7.19
N SER A 124 -18.30 -8.86 6.76
CA SER A 124 -17.30 -9.44 7.64
C SER A 124 -15.92 -9.27 7.06
N GLY A 125 -14.95 -8.93 7.92
CA GLY A 125 -13.57 -8.66 7.51
C GLY A 125 -12.57 -9.52 8.29
N LYS A 126 -11.59 -10.05 7.57
CA LYS A 126 -10.43 -10.71 8.18
C LYS A 126 -9.18 -9.88 7.95
N VAL A 127 -8.61 -9.38 9.03
CA VAL A 127 -7.29 -8.72 8.98
C VAL A 127 -6.19 -9.77 8.98
N THR A 128 -5.22 -9.64 8.07
CA THR A 128 -4.11 -10.57 7.92
C THR A 128 -2.90 -9.88 7.28
N THR A 129 -1.81 -10.61 7.08
CA THR A 129 -0.67 -10.15 6.27
C THR A 129 -0.84 -10.55 4.80
N LEU A 130 -0.18 -9.84 3.88
CA LEU A 130 -0.23 -10.16 2.44
C LEU A 130 0.18 -11.60 2.14
N THR A 131 1.27 -12.05 2.74
CA THR A 131 1.77 -13.42 2.55
C THR A 131 0.79 -14.48 3.06
N ALA A 132 0.20 -14.26 4.25
CA ALA A 132 -0.77 -15.19 4.82
C ALA A 132 -2.05 -15.24 3.98
N MET A 133 -2.53 -14.11 3.47
CA MET A 133 -3.70 -14.04 2.61
C MET A 133 -3.50 -14.84 1.31
N ILE A 134 -2.39 -14.59 0.61
CA ILE A 134 -2.09 -15.31 -0.63
C ILE A 134 -1.96 -16.82 -0.38
N THR A 135 -1.27 -17.19 0.69
CA THR A 135 -1.12 -18.60 1.08
C THR A 135 -2.48 -19.25 1.35
N GLU A 136 -3.37 -18.57 2.07
CA GLU A 136 -4.71 -19.06 2.36
C GLU A 136 -5.55 -19.22 1.08
N TRP A 137 -5.51 -18.24 0.18
CA TRP A 137 -6.23 -18.30 -1.08
C TRP A 137 -5.75 -19.45 -1.97
N LEU A 138 -4.45 -19.60 -2.14
CA LEU A 138 -3.83 -20.68 -2.91
C LEU A 138 -4.08 -22.07 -2.28
N ALA A 139 -4.21 -22.14 -0.96
CA ALA A 139 -4.56 -23.38 -0.26
C ALA A 139 -6.04 -23.77 -0.36
N GLY A 140 -6.86 -23.02 -1.13
CA GLY A 140 -8.29 -23.29 -1.35
C GLY A 140 -9.21 -22.50 -0.44
N GLY A 141 -8.70 -21.55 0.34
CA GLY A 141 -9.49 -20.65 1.20
C GLY A 141 -10.22 -19.54 0.47
N ALA A 142 -9.91 -19.29 -0.82
CA ALA A 142 -10.50 -18.20 -1.61
C ALA A 142 -12.03 -18.15 -1.54
N LYS A 143 -12.70 -19.29 -1.58
CA LYS A 143 -14.17 -19.40 -1.50
C LYS A 143 -14.81 -18.92 -0.18
N ASN A 144 -13.99 -18.68 0.83
CA ASN A 144 -14.47 -18.13 2.12
C ASN A 144 -14.68 -16.61 2.05
N TYR A 145 -14.22 -15.97 0.99
CA TYR A 145 -14.24 -14.52 0.80
C TYR A 145 -14.86 -14.17 -0.54
N ASP A 146 -15.40 -12.97 -0.63
CA ASP A 146 -15.95 -12.39 -1.85
C ASP A 146 -14.95 -11.43 -2.49
N THR A 147 -14.16 -10.72 -1.64
CA THR A 147 -13.10 -9.83 -2.06
C THR A 147 -11.81 -10.09 -1.30
N ASN A 148 -10.68 -9.72 -1.90
CA ASN A 148 -9.41 -9.55 -1.21
C ASN A 148 -8.84 -8.15 -1.46
N GLU A 149 -8.07 -7.66 -0.51
CA GLU A 149 -7.32 -6.43 -0.60
C GLU A 149 -5.84 -6.73 -0.56
N THR A 150 -5.17 -6.61 -1.70
CA THR A 150 -3.78 -7.01 -1.86
C THR A 150 -2.94 -5.91 -2.47
N ASN A 151 -1.62 -5.97 -2.24
CA ASN A 151 -0.68 -5.18 -3.01
C ASN A 151 -0.69 -5.64 -4.47
N ALA A 152 -0.65 -4.70 -5.39
CA ALA A 152 -0.80 -4.96 -6.81
C ALA A 152 0.23 -5.95 -7.36
N ASN A 153 1.50 -5.83 -6.95
CA ASN A 153 2.53 -6.73 -7.39
C ASN A 153 2.23 -8.20 -7.03
N ARG A 154 1.53 -8.45 -5.91
CA ARG A 154 1.18 -9.81 -5.46
C ARG A 154 -0.13 -10.32 -6.05
N ASN A 155 -0.95 -9.42 -6.62
CA ASN A 155 -2.19 -9.81 -7.28
C ASN A 155 -1.94 -10.69 -8.51
N ALA A 156 -0.84 -10.48 -9.22
CA ALA A 156 -0.44 -11.32 -10.36
C ALA A 156 -0.43 -12.81 -9.99
N ALA A 157 0.11 -13.16 -8.84
CA ALA A 157 0.14 -14.56 -8.36
C ALA A 157 -1.25 -15.16 -8.16
N LEU A 158 -2.28 -14.37 -7.85
CA LEU A 158 -3.67 -14.82 -7.72
C LEU A 158 -4.42 -14.78 -9.05
N TRP A 159 -4.17 -13.77 -9.87
CA TRP A 159 -4.81 -13.61 -11.16
C TRP A 159 -4.52 -14.79 -12.10
N ASP A 160 -3.27 -15.18 -12.21
CA ASP A 160 -2.82 -16.27 -13.08
C ASP A 160 -3.36 -17.65 -12.67
N THR A 161 -3.82 -17.79 -11.41
CA THR A 161 -4.49 -19.02 -10.97
C THR A 161 -5.92 -19.17 -11.43
N GLY A 162 -6.53 -18.10 -11.95
CA GLY A 162 -7.94 -18.05 -12.27
C GLY A 162 -8.87 -18.05 -11.05
N LEU A 163 -8.38 -17.66 -9.87
CA LEU A 163 -9.18 -17.50 -8.64
C LEU A 163 -9.95 -16.18 -8.61
N LEU A 164 -9.57 -15.23 -9.47
CA LEU A 164 -10.14 -13.90 -9.57
C LEU A 164 -10.98 -13.76 -10.83
N GLN A 165 -11.92 -12.82 -10.83
CA GLN A 165 -12.67 -12.44 -12.00
C GLN A 165 -12.43 -10.99 -12.40
N ALA A 166 -12.56 -10.71 -13.70
CA ALA A 166 -12.55 -9.36 -14.22
C ALA A 166 -13.77 -8.58 -13.73
N ILE A 167 -13.58 -7.28 -13.49
CA ILE A 167 -14.62 -6.38 -13.02
C ILE A 167 -14.86 -5.34 -14.12
N PRO A 168 -16.05 -5.27 -14.72
CA PRO A 168 -16.37 -4.28 -15.73
C PRO A 168 -16.23 -2.85 -15.18
N VAL A 169 -15.60 -1.96 -15.93
CA VAL A 169 -15.34 -0.58 -15.50
C VAL A 169 -16.62 0.20 -15.22
N ASP A 170 -17.68 -0.05 -15.97
CA ASP A 170 -18.99 0.58 -15.80
C ASP A 170 -19.71 0.21 -14.49
N LYS A 171 -19.23 -0.82 -13.79
CA LYS A 171 -19.72 -1.22 -12.46
C LYS A 171 -18.99 -0.51 -11.31
N VAL A 172 -17.89 0.19 -11.60
CA VAL A 172 -17.09 0.92 -10.61
C VAL A 172 -17.30 2.43 -10.82
N ILE A 173 -18.40 2.94 -10.28
CA ILE A 173 -18.90 4.30 -10.55
C ILE A 173 -17.95 5.42 -10.15
N PRO A 174 -17.29 5.39 -8.96
CA PRO A 174 -16.35 6.45 -8.61
C PRO A 174 -15.12 6.51 -9.52
N TRP A 175 -14.91 5.48 -10.37
CA TRP A 175 -13.77 5.44 -11.29
C TRP A 175 -13.78 6.55 -12.35
N GLN A 176 -14.93 7.14 -12.65
CA GLN A 176 -15.00 8.33 -13.50
C GLN A 176 -14.20 9.54 -12.96
N TYR A 177 -13.78 9.47 -11.70
CA TYR A 177 -12.94 10.45 -11.01
C TYR A 177 -11.54 9.89 -10.69
N ALA A 178 -11.13 8.83 -11.39
CA ALA A 178 -9.82 8.24 -11.22
C ALA A 178 -8.71 9.25 -11.52
N ARG A 179 -7.62 9.14 -10.77
CA ARG A 179 -6.40 9.90 -11.05
C ARG A 179 -5.72 9.33 -12.30
N ASP A 180 -5.12 10.20 -13.09
CA ASP A 180 -4.47 9.84 -14.36
C ASP A 180 -3.40 8.74 -14.20
N THR A 181 -2.79 8.62 -13.03
CA THR A 181 -1.81 7.56 -12.71
C THR A 181 -2.29 6.15 -13.09
N TYR A 182 -3.60 5.90 -13.06
CA TYR A 182 -4.19 4.59 -13.33
C TYR A 182 -4.90 4.48 -14.68
N THR A 183 -4.95 5.58 -15.45
CA THR A 183 -5.69 5.65 -16.72
C THR A 183 -4.85 6.14 -17.89
N SER A 184 -3.72 6.81 -17.61
CA SER A 184 -2.86 7.40 -18.63
C SER A 184 -1.43 6.89 -18.54
N ALA A 185 -0.88 6.46 -19.67
CA ALA A 185 0.52 6.12 -19.81
C ALA A 185 1.48 7.34 -19.76
N GLU A 186 0.93 8.56 -19.74
CA GLU A 186 1.70 9.81 -19.69
C GLU A 186 1.64 10.45 -18.30
N ALA A 187 0.95 9.81 -17.36
CA ALA A 187 0.75 10.34 -16.01
C ALA A 187 2.03 10.31 -15.17
N LEU A 188 2.06 11.18 -14.16
CA LEU A 188 3.11 11.17 -13.15
C LEU A 188 3.23 9.80 -12.48
N GLY A 189 4.45 9.33 -12.30
CA GLY A 189 4.74 8.04 -11.69
C GLY A 189 4.51 6.82 -12.60
N TYR A 190 4.06 7.01 -13.83
CA TYR A 190 4.00 5.91 -14.80
C TYR A 190 5.40 5.41 -15.16
N ASP A 191 5.59 4.10 -15.14
CA ASP A 191 6.82 3.46 -15.58
C ASP A 191 6.67 2.98 -17.05
N PRO A 192 7.32 3.64 -18.02
CA PRO A 192 7.18 3.28 -19.43
C PRO A 192 7.83 1.94 -19.78
N VAL A 193 8.72 1.42 -18.95
CA VAL A 193 9.40 0.13 -19.19
C VAL A 193 8.51 -1.04 -18.79
N SER A 194 8.02 -1.04 -17.56
CA SER A 194 7.10 -2.07 -17.06
C SER A 194 5.64 -1.80 -17.45
N GLN A 195 5.32 -0.59 -17.92
CA GLN A 195 3.96 -0.08 -18.12
C GLN A 195 3.11 -0.11 -16.84
N TYR A 196 3.76 -0.10 -15.69
CA TYR A 196 3.13 -0.09 -14.40
C TYR A 196 2.64 1.34 -14.04
N PRO A 197 1.51 1.54 -13.36
CA PRO A 197 0.63 0.52 -12.76
C PRO A 197 -0.44 -0.05 -13.72
N LEU A 198 -0.54 0.41 -14.97
CA LEU A 198 -1.64 0.04 -15.87
C LEU A 198 -1.76 -1.47 -16.08
N THR A 199 -0.63 -2.18 -16.19
CA THR A 199 -0.60 -3.63 -16.38
C THR A 199 -1.20 -4.42 -15.23
N GLU A 200 -1.20 -3.86 -14.02
CA GLU A 200 -1.80 -4.52 -12.86
C GLU A 200 -3.26 -4.11 -12.62
N VAL A 201 -3.63 -2.94 -13.09
CA VAL A 201 -5.03 -2.46 -12.99
C VAL A 201 -5.92 -3.14 -14.00
N TRP A 202 -5.50 -3.17 -15.26
CA TRP A 202 -6.35 -3.52 -16.39
C TRP A 202 -6.10 -4.93 -16.91
N VAL A 203 -7.17 -5.61 -17.34
CA VAL A 203 -7.08 -6.85 -18.12
C VAL A 203 -6.41 -6.56 -19.46
N ASP A 204 -6.81 -5.47 -20.10
CA ASP A 204 -6.17 -4.92 -21.29
C ASP A 204 -5.92 -3.42 -21.09
N PRO A 205 -4.66 -3.02 -20.83
CA PRO A 205 -4.31 -1.62 -20.63
C PRO A 205 -4.65 -0.69 -21.79
N ALA A 206 -4.73 -1.22 -23.02
CA ALA A 206 -5.05 -0.43 -24.21
C ALA A 206 -6.55 -0.10 -24.32
N ASN A 207 -7.43 -0.97 -23.80
CA ASN A 207 -8.88 -0.79 -23.91
C ASN A 207 -9.53 -0.34 -22.59
N GLN A 208 -8.96 -0.67 -21.45
CA GLN A 208 -9.41 -0.25 -20.11
C GLN A 208 -10.90 -0.48 -19.82
N THR A 209 -11.43 -1.62 -20.26
CA THR A 209 -12.84 -1.98 -20.08
C THR A 209 -13.11 -2.85 -18.88
N GLU A 210 -12.07 -3.55 -18.36
CA GLU A 210 -12.18 -4.49 -17.27
C GLU A 210 -10.94 -4.40 -16.36
N PHE A 211 -11.17 -4.38 -15.05
CA PHE A 211 -10.11 -4.44 -14.06
C PHE A 211 -9.69 -5.88 -13.77
N LYS A 212 -8.39 -6.10 -13.61
CA LYS A 212 -7.84 -7.23 -12.85
C LYS A 212 -7.87 -6.94 -11.35
N LEU A 213 -7.58 -5.69 -10.99
CA LEU A 213 -7.48 -5.19 -9.64
C LEU A 213 -7.96 -3.74 -9.63
N VAL A 214 -8.97 -3.44 -8.84
CA VAL A 214 -9.44 -2.06 -8.67
C VAL A 214 -8.55 -1.36 -7.66
N PRO A 215 -7.77 -0.32 -8.02
CA PRO A 215 -6.94 0.42 -7.09
C PRO A 215 -7.77 0.96 -5.92
N GLN A 216 -7.27 0.83 -4.70
CA GLN A 216 -7.96 1.23 -3.49
C GLN A 216 -7.23 2.35 -2.75
N PHE A 217 -5.94 2.20 -2.55
CA PHE A 217 -5.06 3.24 -2.01
C PHE A 217 -3.61 3.00 -2.48
N TYR A 218 -2.79 4.04 -2.41
CA TYR A 218 -1.41 3.98 -2.88
C TYR A 218 -0.50 4.89 -2.07
N ASN A 219 0.80 4.67 -2.19
CA ASN A 219 1.82 5.52 -1.59
C ASN A 219 3.17 5.32 -2.29
N CYS A 220 4.16 6.08 -1.85
CA CYS A 220 5.56 5.86 -2.20
C CYS A 220 6.42 5.91 -0.93
N ASP A 221 7.42 5.03 -0.89
CA ASP A 221 8.28 4.85 0.27
C ASP A 221 9.58 5.62 0.16
N SER A 222 10.12 5.98 1.31
CA SER A 222 11.36 6.73 1.47
C SER A 222 12.03 6.43 2.82
N ILE A 223 12.93 7.32 3.24
CA ILE A 223 13.67 7.22 4.49
C ILE A 223 13.04 8.10 5.55
N GLY A 224 12.60 7.49 6.66
CA GLY A 224 12.32 8.21 7.90
C GLY A 224 13.61 8.46 8.66
N TYR A 225 13.83 9.71 9.15
CA TYR A 225 15.05 10.02 9.85
C TYR A 225 14.88 11.04 10.97
N ARG A 226 15.69 10.89 12.01
CA ARG A 226 15.80 11.75 13.18
C ARG A 226 16.62 12.98 12.84
N TYR A 227 15.96 14.07 12.42
CA TYR A 227 16.65 15.30 12.06
C TYR A 227 17.46 15.89 13.22
N ASP A 228 16.97 15.75 14.44
CA ASP A 228 17.66 16.20 15.68
C ASP A 228 18.95 15.42 15.99
N LEU A 229 19.16 14.26 15.38
CA LEU A 229 20.35 13.42 15.54
C LEU A 229 21.25 13.44 14.30
N THR A 230 20.69 13.57 13.11
CA THR A 230 21.47 13.68 11.87
C THR A 230 22.00 15.09 11.65
N GLU A 231 21.28 16.11 12.11
CA GLU A 231 21.57 17.54 11.95
C GLU A 231 21.74 17.97 10.48
N GLU A 232 21.26 17.13 9.56
CA GLU A 232 21.30 17.38 8.11
C GLU A 232 20.10 16.73 7.41
N ASP A 233 19.75 17.24 6.23
CA ASP A 233 18.72 16.67 5.41
C ASP A 233 19.23 15.43 4.66
N ILE A 234 18.48 14.35 4.78
CA ILE A 234 18.74 13.10 4.04
C ILE A 234 18.09 13.20 2.67
N THR A 235 18.91 13.08 1.61
CA THR A 235 18.48 13.27 0.22
C THR A 235 18.89 12.13 -0.71
N SER A 236 19.26 10.98 -0.15
CA SER A 236 19.68 9.81 -0.92
C SER A 236 19.42 8.53 -0.14
N TRP A 237 18.99 7.49 -0.81
CA TRP A 237 18.93 6.13 -0.28
C TRP A 237 20.30 5.63 0.20
N GLY A 238 21.38 6.18 -0.39
CA GLY A 238 22.74 5.88 0.03
C GLY A 238 23.04 6.19 1.50
N ALA A 239 22.26 7.06 2.14
CA ALA A 239 22.42 7.34 3.57
C ALA A 239 22.20 6.08 4.45
N LEU A 240 21.35 5.14 4.03
CA LEU A 240 21.15 3.87 4.72
C LEU A 240 22.38 2.94 4.64
N LEU A 241 23.29 3.21 3.70
CA LEU A 241 24.48 2.42 3.42
C LEU A 241 25.78 3.17 3.76
N ASP A 242 25.68 4.44 4.17
CA ASP A 242 26.82 5.28 4.53
C ASP A 242 27.40 4.90 5.91
N GLU A 243 28.70 4.69 5.97
CA GLU A 243 29.44 4.36 7.20
C GLU A 243 29.28 5.41 8.31
N LYS A 244 28.96 6.65 7.97
CA LYS A 244 28.65 7.72 8.90
C LYS A 244 27.50 7.32 9.84
N TYR A 245 26.56 6.51 9.38
CA TYR A 245 25.40 6.05 10.15
C TYR A 245 25.49 4.59 10.58
N ALA A 246 26.69 3.98 10.53
CA ALA A 246 26.88 2.59 10.95
C ALA A 246 26.33 2.34 12.36
N GLY A 247 25.55 1.28 12.51
CA GLY A 247 24.87 0.94 13.77
C GLY A 247 23.70 1.86 14.14
N LYS A 248 23.25 2.75 13.23
CA LYS A 248 22.16 3.69 13.42
C LYS A 248 21.05 3.56 12.38
N VAL A 249 21.07 2.50 11.59
CA VAL A 249 20.15 2.26 10.48
C VAL A 249 19.28 1.05 10.78
N ALA A 250 17.99 1.16 10.50
CA ALA A 250 17.08 0.02 10.40
C ALA A 250 16.55 -0.13 8.98
N ILE A 251 16.33 -1.37 8.55
CA ILE A 251 15.77 -1.67 7.24
C ILE A 251 14.62 -2.67 7.38
N LEU A 252 13.67 -2.61 6.43
CA LEU A 252 12.51 -3.49 6.41
C LEU A 252 12.90 -4.92 6.04
N ASN A 253 12.30 -5.90 6.71
CA ASN A 253 12.39 -7.31 6.32
C ASN A 253 11.45 -7.61 5.13
N ASP A 254 11.83 -7.13 3.95
CA ASP A 254 11.10 -7.41 2.70
C ASP A 254 12.09 -7.74 1.58
N SER A 255 11.92 -8.93 0.99
CA SER A 255 12.82 -9.46 -0.04
C SER A 255 12.70 -8.74 -1.39
N LEU A 256 11.68 -7.94 -1.61
CA LEU A 256 11.46 -7.21 -2.86
C LEU A 256 11.76 -5.72 -2.70
N LEU A 257 11.18 -5.08 -1.68
CA LEU A 257 11.30 -3.64 -1.46
C LEU A 257 12.73 -3.25 -1.05
N THR A 258 13.30 -3.94 -0.08
CA THR A 258 14.61 -3.56 0.46
C THR A 258 15.75 -3.72 -0.54
N PRO A 259 15.88 -4.81 -1.31
CA PRO A 259 16.85 -4.85 -2.40
C PRO A 259 16.56 -3.83 -3.51
N GLY A 260 15.29 -3.47 -3.74
CA GLY A 260 14.89 -2.52 -4.78
C GLY A 260 15.45 -1.11 -4.56
N TRP A 261 15.29 -0.54 -3.35
CA TRP A 261 15.86 0.78 -3.08
C TRP A 261 17.40 0.74 -3.02
N ALA A 262 18.00 -0.36 -2.56
CA ALA A 262 19.46 -0.51 -2.58
C ALA A 262 20.00 -0.55 -4.02
N ALA A 263 19.32 -1.30 -4.89
CA ALA A 263 19.60 -1.32 -6.33
C ALA A 263 19.48 0.07 -6.96
N GLY A 264 18.45 0.83 -6.59
CA GLY A 264 18.25 2.21 -7.06
C GLY A 264 19.43 3.11 -6.74
N TYR A 265 19.91 3.06 -5.50
CA TYR A 265 21.10 3.81 -5.10
C TYR A 265 22.37 3.34 -5.84
N LEU A 266 22.61 2.02 -5.90
CA LEU A 266 23.81 1.46 -6.53
C LEU A 266 23.87 1.76 -8.03
N LYS A 267 22.71 1.73 -8.71
CA LYS A 267 22.55 2.15 -10.10
C LYS A 267 22.83 3.64 -10.27
N ALA A 268 22.18 4.49 -9.49
CA ALA A 268 22.29 5.94 -9.60
C ALA A 268 23.71 6.44 -9.27
N SER A 269 24.42 5.76 -8.38
CA SER A 269 25.81 6.05 -8.04
C SER A 269 26.83 5.48 -9.02
N GLY A 270 26.39 4.69 -10.02
CA GLY A 270 27.26 4.04 -11.01
C GLY A 270 28.12 2.91 -10.46
N GLN A 271 27.78 2.36 -9.30
CA GLN A 271 28.52 1.25 -8.69
C GLN A 271 28.18 -0.10 -9.32
N ILE A 272 26.92 -0.27 -9.71
CA ILE A 272 26.42 -1.49 -10.37
C ILE A 272 25.59 -1.06 -11.57
N ASP A 273 25.78 -1.72 -12.71
CA ASP A 273 24.90 -1.54 -13.88
C ASP A 273 23.67 -2.44 -13.71
N ILE A 274 22.51 -1.84 -13.52
CA ILE A 274 21.24 -2.50 -13.27
C ILE A 274 20.23 -2.01 -14.28
N ALA A 275 19.62 -2.91 -15.03
CA ALA A 275 18.62 -2.54 -16.02
C ALA A 275 17.33 -2.06 -15.32
N ARG A 276 16.76 -2.91 -14.46
CA ARG A 276 15.51 -2.66 -13.71
C ARG A 276 15.70 -2.96 -12.23
N THR A 277 15.48 -1.96 -11.40
CA THR A 277 15.66 -2.07 -9.94
C THR A 277 14.53 -2.83 -9.24
N ASP A 278 13.39 -2.95 -9.87
CA ASP A 278 12.19 -3.67 -9.41
C ASP A 278 12.14 -5.14 -9.88
N ASN A 279 12.92 -5.48 -10.92
CA ASN A 279 12.99 -6.82 -11.52
C ASN A 279 14.40 -7.09 -12.03
N MET A 280 15.31 -7.36 -11.09
CA MET A 280 16.74 -7.60 -11.38
C MET A 280 16.96 -9.02 -11.91
N THR A 281 17.93 -9.18 -12.80
CA THR A 281 18.49 -10.50 -13.14
C THR A 281 19.15 -11.12 -11.92
N HIS A 282 19.44 -12.44 -11.98
CA HIS A 282 20.15 -13.12 -10.88
C HIS A 282 21.49 -12.46 -10.58
N GLU A 283 22.26 -12.12 -11.62
CA GLU A 283 23.58 -11.49 -11.49
C GLU A 283 23.49 -10.09 -10.87
N GLU A 284 22.49 -9.30 -11.25
CA GLU A 284 22.27 -7.98 -10.68
C GLU A 284 21.86 -8.09 -9.21
N LEU A 285 20.91 -8.99 -8.88
CA LEU A 285 20.45 -9.23 -7.51
C LEU A 285 21.60 -9.74 -6.63
N ASP A 286 22.42 -10.64 -7.13
CA ASP A 286 23.60 -11.15 -6.41
C ASP A 286 24.54 -10.00 -6.01
N GLN A 287 24.85 -9.09 -6.93
CA GLN A 287 25.72 -7.96 -6.64
C GLN A 287 25.11 -7.03 -5.59
N VAL A 288 23.80 -6.78 -5.66
CA VAL A 288 23.11 -5.92 -4.69
C VAL A 288 23.10 -6.58 -3.31
N ILE A 289 22.72 -7.84 -3.22
CA ILE A 289 22.63 -8.55 -1.94
C ILE A 289 24.03 -8.76 -1.33
N ASP A 290 25.04 -9.10 -2.13
CA ASP A 290 26.41 -9.24 -1.64
C ASP A 290 26.94 -7.92 -1.08
N TYR A 291 26.66 -6.78 -1.73
CA TYR A 291 26.97 -5.46 -1.20
C TYR A 291 26.28 -5.20 0.14
N MET A 292 24.98 -5.53 0.26
CA MET A 292 24.24 -5.38 1.51
C MET A 292 24.78 -6.29 2.60
N ILE A 293 25.18 -7.54 2.28
CA ILE A 293 25.83 -8.46 3.21
C ILE A 293 27.16 -7.87 3.73
N GLU A 294 27.98 -7.29 2.87
CA GLU A 294 29.20 -6.60 3.31
C GLU A 294 28.89 -5.49 4.28
N ARG A 295 27.91 -4.63 4.00
CA ARG A 295 27.46 -3.56 4.91
C ARG A 295 26.95 -4.12 6.24
N LYS A 296 26.17 -5.19 6.23
CA LYS A 296 25.68 -5.85 7.46
C LYS A 296 26.83 -6.37 8.30
N ARG A 297 27.80 -7.07 7.70
CA ARG A 297 29.00 -7.57 8.38
C ARG A 297 29.88 -6.46 8.94
N ALA A 298 29.89 -5.30 8.30
CA ALA A 298 30.54 -4.09 8.80
C ALA A 298 29.78 -3.41 9.95
N GLY A 299 28.61 -3.91 10.33
CA GLY A 299 27.82 -3.34 11.43
C GLY A 299 26.94 -2.16 11.00
N GLN A 300 26.64 -2.01 9.73
CA GLN A 300 25.82 -0.90 9.21
C GLN A 300 24.42 -0.87 9.82
N PHE A 301 23.73 -2.02 9.81
CA PHE A 301 22.35 -2.12 10.24
C PHE A 301 22.25 -2.47 11.72
N ARG A 302 21.54 -1.64 12.49
CA ARG A 302 21.21 -1.87 13.90
C ARG A 302 20.07 -2.88 14.02
N ALA A 303 19.12 -2.84 13.11
CA ALA A 303 17.96 -3.71 13.11
C ALA A 303 17.47 -3.98 11.69
N VAL A 304 16.84 -5.15 11.53
CA VAL A 304 15.92 -5.47 10.42
C VAL A 304 14.54 -5.53 11.06
N TRP A 305 13.67 -4.59 10.71
CA TRP A 305 12.36 -4.47 11.34
C TRP A 305 11.29 -5.21 10.54
N GLU A 306 10.26 -5.71 11.22
CA GLU A 306 9.23 -6.58 10.64
C GLU A 306 7.82 -6.01 10.78
N ASP A 307 7.59 -5.15 11.76
CA ASP A 307 6.29 -4.57 12.00
C ASP A 307 6.35 -3.05 12.18
N TYR A 308 5.21 -2.41 11.89
CA TYR A 308 5.03 -0.98 11.95
C TYR A 308 5.44 -0.37 13.30
N GLY A 309 4.97 -0.96 14.41
CA GLY A 309 5.24 -0.45 15.76
C GLY A 309 6.72 -0.57 16.13
N GLN A 310 7.40 -1.61 15.65
CA GLN A 310 8.84 -1.76 15.83
C GLN A 310 9.60 -0.62 15.15
N CYS A 311 9.25 -0.27 13.91
CA CYS A 311 9.89 0.83 13.19
C CYS A 311 9.66 2.18 13.89
N VAL A 312 8.42 2.45 14.33
CA VAL A 312 8.08 3.65 15.12
C VAL A 312 8.93 3.72 16.39
N ASN A 313 9.02 2.63 17.16
CA ASN A 313 9.77 2.59 18.40
C ASN A 313 11.28 2.78 18.21
N LEU A 314 11.87 2.16 17.18
CA LEU A 314 13.28 2.30 16.84
C LEU A 314 13.66 3.76 16.55
N LEU A 315 12.86 4.44 15.75
CA LEU A 315 13.06 5.86 15.44
C LEU A 315 12.74 6.75 16.64
N ALA A 316 11.61 6.58 17.31
CA ALA A 316 11.20 7.43 18.44
C ALA A 316 12.19 7.38 19.59
N SER A 317 12.72 6.20 19.91
CA SER A 317 13.73 6.04 20.98
C SER A 317 15.11 6.60 20.61
N GLY A 318 15.41 6.84 19.33
CA GLY A 318 16.74 7.21 18.84
C GLY A 318 17.74 6.04 18.83
N GLU A 319 17.26 4.80 18.98
CA GLU A 319 18.08 3.61 18.79
C GLU A 319 18.62 3.54 17.36
N VAL A 320 17.79 3.91 16.40
CA VAL A 320 18.20 4.19 15.03
C VAL A 320 17.94 5.67 14.68
N TRP A 321 18.72 6.18 13.74
CA TRP A 321 18.60 7.55 13.24
C TRP A 321 17.92 7.59 11.89
N LEU A 322 18.06 6.52 11.11
CA LEU A 322 17.48 6.36 9.79
C LEU A 322 16.79 5.00 9.67
N ALA A 323 15.66 4.98 8.98
CA ALA A 323 15.02 3.73 8.57
C ALA A 323 14.42 3.90 7.16
N ASP A 324 14.46 2.86 6.31
CA ASP A 324 13.49 2.77 5.25
C ASP A 324 12.11 2.64 5.91
N ALA A 325 11.20 3.50 5.58
CA ALA A 325 9.97 3.62 6.34
C ALA A 325 8.80 4.09 5.49
N TRP A 326 7.61 3.83 5.97
CA TRP A 326 6.39 4.43 5.43
C TRP A 326 6.16 5.80 6.04
N ASN A 327 5.61 6.74 5.27
CA ASN A 327 5.31 8.07 5.77
C ASN A 327 4.51 8.07 7.10
N PRO A 328 3.48 7.21 7.30
CA PRO A 328 2.75 7.15 8.56
C PRO A 328 3.64 6.85 9.78
N VAL A 329 4.73 6.10 9.62
CA VAL A 329 5.70 5.85 10.72
C VAL A 329 6.30 7.17 11.20
N VAL A 330 6.71 8.02 10.26
CA VAL A 330 7.31 9.34 10.58
C VAL A 330 6.30 10.23 11.30
N GLU A 331 5.04 10.22 10.83
CA GLU A 331 3.98 11.01 11.47
C GLU A 331 3.70 10.53 12.90
N ASP A 332 3.71 9.22 13.16
CA ASP A 332 3.52 8.68 14.50
C ASP A 332 4.72 8.93 15.43
N VAL A 333 5.92 9.02 14.88
CA VAL A 333 7.11 9.47 15.63
C VAL A 333 6.99 10.96 16.00
N LYS A 334 6.55 11.81 15.07
CA LYS A 334 6.31 13.25 15.32
C LYS A 334 5.26 13.50 16.40
N LYS A 335 4.21 12.68 16.47
CA LYS A 335 3.18 12.75 17.53
C LYS A 335 3.73 12.50 18.94
N GLN A 336 4.93 11.94 19.05
CA GLN A 336 5.63 11.73 20.32
C GLN A 336 6.59 12.89 20.66
N ASP A 337 6.44 14.05 20.02
CA ASP A 337 7.32 15.22 20.16
C ASP A 337 8.79 14.96 19.76
N VAL A 338 8.99 14.06 18.81
CA VAL A 338 10.31 13.71 18.28
C VAL A 338 10.52 14.33 16.91
N VAL A 339 11.62 15.05 16.72
CA VAL A 339 11.93 15.71 15.44
C VAL A 339 12.36 14.69 14.40
N CYS A 340 11.42 14.20 13.65
CA CYS A 340 11.58 13.22 12.60
C CYS A 340 11.14 13.81 11.27
N LYS A 341 11.86 13.51 10.20
CA LYS A 341 11.55 13.93 8.84
C LYS A 341 11.44 12.73 7.90
N TYR A 342 10.79 12.95 6.76
CA TYR A 342 10.70 11.98 5.68
C TYR A 342 11.47 12.49 4.47
N ALA A 343 12.42 11.73 3.96
CA ALA A 343 13.37 12.18 2.94
C ALA A 343 12.73 12.32 1.55
N THR A 344 13.34 13.17 0.74
CA THR A 344 13.12 13.25 -0.71
C THR A 344 14.40 12.75 -1.42
N PRO A 345 14.52 11.45 -1.69
CA PRO A 345 15.72 10.90 -2.29
C PRO A 345 15.90 11.38 -3.72
N LYS A 346 17.11 11.75 -4.09
CA LYS A 346 17.44 12.16 -5.47
C LYS A 346 17.34 11.01 -6.48
N GLU A 347 17.45 9.77 -6.01
CA GLU A 347 17.24 8.56 -6.81
C GLU A 347 15.76 8.31 -7.11
N GLY A 348 14.88 8.93 -6.37
CA GLY A 348 13.44 8.78 -6.44
C GLY A 348 12.84 7.88 -5.34
N PHE A 349 11.52 7.83 -5.31
CA PHE A 349 10.73 7.04 -4.38
C PHE A 349 10.42 5.65 -4.94
N THR A 350 10.15 4.69 -4.08
CA THR A 350 9.59 3.40 -4.46
C THR A 350 8.07 3.44 -4.33
N ALA A 351 7.36 3.33 -5.44
CA ALA A 351 5.90 3.45 -5.46
C ALA A 351 5.21 2.09 -5.41
N TRP A 352 4.01 2.07 -4.82
CA TRP A 352 3.16 0.90 -4.73
C TRP A 352 1.69 1.28 -4.61
N PHE A 353 0.80 0.34 -4.94
CA PHE A 353 -0.61 0.48 -4.64
C PHE A 353 -1.22 -0.84 -4.16
N HIS A 354 -2.29 -0.71 -3.40
CA HIS A 354 -3.18 -1.78 -3.03
C HIS A 354 -4.48 -1.66 -3.82
N GLY A 355 -5.10 -2.78 -4.05
CA GLY A 355 -6.38 -2.82 -4.72
C GLY A 355 -7.26 -3.94 -4.20
N ILE A 356 -8.51 -3.90 -4.65
CA ILE A 356 -9.53 -4.90 -4.35
C ILE A 356 -9.73 -5.77 -5.59
N ALA A 357 -9.64 -7.07 -5.41
CA ALA A 357 -10.02 -8.06 -6.41
C ALA A 357 -11.23 -8.88 -5.92
N VAL A 358 -12.00 -9.41 -6.88
CA VAL A 358 -13.20 -10.20 -6.61
C VAL A 358 -12.95 -11.67 -6.88
N GLN A 359 -13.34 -12.52 -5.95
CA GLN A 359 -13.29 -13.97 -6.08
C GLN A 359 -14.18 -14.43 -7.25
N LYS A 360 -13.67 -15.33 -8.10
CA LYS A 360 -14.26 -15.68 -9.39
C LYS A 360 -15.71 -16.16 -9.34
N ASP A 361 -16.03 -16.99 -8.37
CA ASP A 361 -17.34 -17.65 -8.31
C ASP A 361 -18.13 -17.19 -7.06
N THR A 362 -17.89 -15.96 -6.61
CA THR A 362 -18.61 -15.45 -5.45
C THR A 362 -20.11 -15.40 -5.72
N PRO A 363 -20.94 -15.92 -4.79
CA PRO A 363 -22.40 -15.78 -4.88
C PRO A 363 -22.87 -14.35 -4.52
N ASN A 364 -21.99 -13.51 -3.99
CA ASN A 364 -22.29 -12.19 -3.45
C ASN A 364 -21.72 -11.06 -4.32
N LEU A 365 -21.64 -11.26 -5.65
CA LEU A 365 -21.00 -10.32 -6.58
C LEU A 365 -21.53 -8.88 -6.43
N GLU A 366 -22.84 -8.72 -6.27
CA GLU A 366 -23.46 -7.40 -6.13
C GLU A 366 -22.95 -6.67 -4.88
N ALA A 367 -22.92 -7.37 -3.72
CA ALA A 367 -22.38 -6.79 -2.50
C ALA A 367 -20.88 -6.52 -2.58
N ALA A 368 -20.12 -7.36 -3.32
CA ALA A 368 -18.70 -7.15 -3.56
C ALA A 368 -18.45 -5.90 -4.43
N LEU A 369 -19.27 -5.66 -5.45
CA LEU A 369 -19.22 -4.45 -6.28
C LEU A 369 -19.60 -3.21 -5.46
N ASP A 370 -20.60 -3.31 -4.60
CA ASP A 370 -20.97 -2.23 -3.68
C ASP A 370 -19.87 -1.90 -2.70
N TYR A 371 -19.18 -2.91 -2.19
CA TYR A 371 -18.02 -2.70 -1.32
C TYR A 371 -16.87 -2.00 -2.05
N ILE A 372 -16.58 -2.38 -3.30
CA ILE A 372 -15.59 -1.69 -4.14
C ILE A 372 -15.99 -0.23 -4.34
N ASN A 373 -17.24 0.04 -4.71
CA ASN A 373 -17.73 1.40 -4.89
C ASN A 373 -17.60 2.22 -3.60
N PHE A 374 -17.95 1.64 -2.46
CA PHE A 374 -17.77 2.28 -1.15
C PHE A 374 -16.30 2.62 -0.86
N CYS A 375 -15.37 1.70 -1.13
CA CYS A 375 -13.95 1.93 -0.90
C CYS A 375 -13.32 3.00 -1.81
N LEU A 376 -14.00 3.39 -2.88
CA LEU A 376 -13.56 4.46 -3.77
C LEU A 376 -14.33 5.78 -3.55
N GLU A 377 -15.26 5.81 -2.61
CA GLU A 377 -15.97 7.03 -2.24
C GLU A 377 -15.11 7.99 -1.44
N GLY A 378 -15.50 9.25 -1.50
CA GLY A 378 -14.80 10.34 -0.86
C GLY A 378 -14.62 10.16 0.63
N TRP A 379 -15.64 9.70 1.35
CA TRP A 379 -15.52 9.45 2.79
C TRP A 379 -14.45 8.41 3.10
N TRP A 380 -14.51 7.24 2.45
CA TRP A 380 -13.52 6.19 2.67
C TRP A 380 -12.11 6.65 2.31
N GLY A 381 -11.97 7.29 1.15
CA GLY A 381 -10.70 7.86 0.70
C GLY A 381 -10.12 8.89 1.66
N SER A 382 -10.98 9.74 2.26
CA SER A 382 -10.54 10.71 3.28
C SER A 382 -10.04 10.03 4.55
N GLN A 383 -10.69 8.95 4.99
CA GLN A 383 -10.26 8.18 6.16
C GLN A 383 -8.90 7.48 5.94
N VAL A 384 -8.63 7.04 4.71
CA VAL A 384 -7.33 6.47 4.33
C VAL A 384 -6.27 7.57 4.24
N ALA A 385 -6.65 8.75 3.75
CA ALA A 385 -5.79 9.93 3.73
C ALA A 385 -5.34 10.34 5.13
N LEU A 386 -6.24 10.30 6.11
CA LEU A 386 -5.90 10.55 7.53
C LEU A 386 -4.85 9.56 8.07
N GLN A 387 -4.77 8.36 7.51
CA GLN A 387 -3.73 7.39 7.81
C GLN A 387 -2.44 7.61 7.02
N GLY A 388 -2.39 8.59 6.10
CA GLY A 388 -1.20 8.95 5.34
C GLY A 388 -1.09 8.33 3.95
N TYR A 389 -2.16 7.76 3.43
CA TYR A 389 -2.19 7.14 2.10
C TYR A 389 -2.97 7.99 1.10
N TYR A 390 -2.84 7.70 -0.19
CA TYR A 390 -3.55 8.38 -1.26
C TYR A 390 -4.75 7.57 -1.74
N SER A 391 -5.86 8.25 -2.03
CA SER A 391 -6.98 7.67 -2.75
C SER A 391 -6.71 7.68 -4.26
N PRO A 392 -7.05 6.62 -5.01
CA PRO A 392 -6.92 6.59 -6.46
C PRO A 392 -7.95 7.46 -7.19
N THR A 393 -8.92 8.01 -6.48
CA THR A 393 -9.94 8.91 -7.02
C THR A 393 -9.86 10.29 -6.35
N THR A 394 -10.30 11.33 -7.06
CA THR A 394 -10.36 12.69 -6.53
C THR A 394 -11.59 12.95 -5.65
N THR A 395 -12.45 11.97 -5.48
CA THR A 395 -13.66 12.09 -4.65
C THR A 395 -13.37 12.39 -3.19
N CYS A 396 -12.20 11.99 -2.67
CA CYS A 396 -11.77 12.28 -1.30
C CYS A 396 -11.39 13.75 -1.08
N ASP A 397 -11.00 14.46 -2.14
CA ASP A 397 -10.47 15.83 -2.04
C ASP A 397 -11.48 16.77 -1.41
N ILE A 398 -12.78 16.54 -1.66
CA ILE A 398 -13.88 17.34 -1.10
C ILE A 398 -14.00 17.16 0.40
N TYR A 399 -13.96 15.91 0.87
CA TYR A 399 -14.00 15.62 2.30
C TYR A 399 -12.76 16.13 3.03
N LEU A 400 -11.61 16.07 2.39
CA LEU A 400 -10.37 16.62 2.92
C LEU A 400 -10.47 18.15 3.02
N GLN A 401 -11.07 18.80 2.03
CA GLN A 401 -11.28 20.24 2.03
C GLN A 401 -12.30 20.70 3.09
N GLU A 402 -13.41 20.00 3.25
CA GLU A 402 -14.40 20.29 4.29
C GLU A 402 -13.81 20.07 5.70
N ALA A 403 -13.02 19.02 5.89
CA ALA A 403 -12.40 18.75 7.17
C ALA A 403 -11.22 19.69 7.47
N ARG A 404 -10.62 20.36 6.49
CA ARG A 404 -9.62 21.42 6.69
C ARG A 404 -10.13 22.50 7.63
N ASP A 405 -11.39 22.87 7.50
CA ASP A 405 -11.99 23.94 8.29
C ASP A 405 -12.34 23.49 9.73
N THR A 406 -12.32 22.18 9.98
CA THR A 406 -12.72 21.57 11.26
C THR A 406 -11.58 20.88 12.00
N SER A 407 -10.46 20.56 11.32
CA SER A 407 -9.30 19.90 11.90
C SER A 407 -8.00 20.61 11.51
N PRO A 408 -7.18 21.06 12.47
CA PRO A 408 -5.91 21.72 12.19
C PRO A 408 -4.89 20.79 11.47
N ASP A 409 -5.10 19.48 11.50
CA ASP A 409 -4.20 18.52 10.86
C ASP A 409 -4.43 18.42 9.33
N PHE A 410 -5.49 19.04 8.82
CA PHE A 410 -5.82 18.95 7.39
C PHE A 410 -5.01 19.85 6.46
N SER A 411 -4.34 20.88 6.98
CA SER A 411 -3.40 21.68 6.17
C SER A 411 -2.27 20.83 5.59
N ASP A 412 -1.85 19.82 6.35
CA ASP A 412 -0.85 18.85 5.93
C ASP A 412 -1.33 18.00 4.75
N TYR A 413 -2.59 17.62 4.77
CA TYR A 413 -3.18 16.79 3.71
C TYR A 413 -3.38 17.57 2.42
N GLU A 414 -3.76 18.87 2.48
CA GLU A 414 -3.83 19.72 1.29
C GLU A 414 -2.46 19.79 0.60
N TRP A 415 -1.41 20.02 1.35
CA TRP A 415 -0.03 19.99 0.86
C TRP A 415 0.35 18.62 0.28
N TRP A 416 0.02 17.57 0.99
CA TRP A 416 0.36 16.20 0.61
C TRP A 416 -0.36 15.76 -0.66
N TYR A 417 -1.63 16.16 -0.84
CA TYR A 417 -2.47 15.73 -1.97
C TYR A 417 -2.47 16.69 -3.15
N GLN A 418 -2.46 17.98 -2.92
CA GLN A 418 -2.76 18.98 -3.94
C GLN A 418 -1.57 19.90 -4.26
N GLY A 419 -0.49 19.80 -3.51
CA GLY A 419 0.72 20.56 -3.77
C GLY A 419 0.60 22.07 -3.50
N GLY A 420 -0.30 22.48 -2.61
CA GLY A 420 -0.43 23.85 -2.15
C GLY A 420 0.79 24.37 -1.39
N SER A 421 0.66 25.45 -0.64
CA SER A 421 1.68 25.90 0.31
C SER A 421 1.82 24.86 1.42
N GLY A 422 3.03 24.48 1.77
CA GLY A 422 3.29 23.57 2.88
C GLY A 422 2.76 24.11 4.21
N PRO A 423 2.63 23.24 5.23
CA PRO A 423 2.23 23.65 6.55
C PRO A 423 3.25 24.62 7.16
N GLU A 424 2.77 25.50 8.03
CA GLU A 424 3.66 26.38 8.78
C GLU A 424 4.58 25.56 9.72
N PRO A 425 5.88 25.87 9.76
CA PRO A 425 6.80 25.19 10.67
C PRO A 425 6.38 25.33 12.14
N LYS A 426 6.41 24.25 12.89
CA LYS A 426 6.28 24.27 14.35
C LYS A 426 7.50 24.95 14.95
N GLU A 427 7.33 25.79 15.97
CA GLU A 427 8.43 26.47 16.65
C GLU A 427 9.49 25.44 17.14
N GLY A 428 10.73 25.66 16.75
CA GLY A 428 11.83 24.73 17.07
C GLY A 428 11.92 23.48 16.19
N TRP A 429 11.02 23.34 15.20
CA TRP A 429 11.02 22.22 14.24
C TRP A 429 11.38 22.74 12.85
N PRO A 430 12.13 21.96 12.04
CA PRO A 430 12.45 22.37 10.68
C PRO A 430 11.23 22.42 9.77
N LEU A 431 10.25 21.56 10.03
CA LEU A 431 8.95 21.51 9.34
C LEU A 431 7.97 20.71 10.19
N THR A 432 6.69 21.08 10.15
CA THR A 432 5.58 20.27 10.67
C THR A 432 4.90 19.55 9.51
N GLY A 433 4.20 18.46 9.81
CA GLY A 433 3.49 17.71 8.79
C GLY A 433 4.41 16.95 7.82
N ARG A 434 3.93 16.74 6.62
CA ARG A 434 4.56 15.89 5.62
C ARG A 434 5.58 16.67 4.80
N ASP A 435 6.84 16.40 5.01
CA ASP A 435 7.97 17.23 4.58
C ASP A 435 8.70 16.75 3.33
N THR A 436 8.12 15.83 2.55
CA THR A 436 8.68 15.32 1.30
C THR A 436 8.34 16.14 0.04
N GLY A 437 7.84 17.35 0.21
CA GLY A 437 7.39 18.20 -0.90
C GLY A 437 5.95 17.93 -1.35
N SER A 438 5.55 18.59 -2.42
CA SER A 438 4.20 18.49 -2.99
C SER A 438 3.92 17.12 -3.61
N TYR A 439 2.65 16.86 -3.92
CA TYR A 439 2.24 15.68 -4.69
C TYR A 439 3.07 15.52 -5.96
N ASP A 440 3.17 16.57 -6.78
CA ASP A 440 3.91 16.53 -8.05
C ASP A 440 5.41 16.27 -7.85
N THR A 441 5.99 16.78 -6.76
CA THR A 441 7.41 16.53 -6.42
C THR A 441 7.66 15.06 -6.15
N ARG A 442 6.77 14.39 -5.42
CA ARG A 442 6.91 12.97 -5.11
C ARG A 442 6.61 12.11 -6.33
N TRP A 443 5.44 12.28 -6.93
CA TRP A 443 4.98 11.45 -8.05
C TRP A 443 5.70 11.73 -9.36
N GLY A 444 6.30 12.90 -9.50
CA GLY A 444 7.23 13.21 -10.59
C GLY A 444 8.66 12.66 -10.38
N ASN A 445 8.93 12.02 -9.23
CA ASN A 445 10.24 11.47 -8.87
C ASN A 445 10.12 10.02 -8.38
N ILE A 446 9.44 9.18 -9.14
CA ILE A 446 9.34 7.74 -8.85
C ILE A 446 10.52 7.03 -9.48
N MET A 447 11.29 6.30 -8.66
CA MET A 447 12.42 5.49 -9.10
C MET A 447 11.92 4.22 -9.79
N HIS A 448 10.99 3.53 -9.17
CA HIS A 448 10.26 2.40 -9.74
C HIS A 448 8.95 2.15 -8.97
N TRP A 449 8.05 1.44 -9.60
CA TRP A 449 6.94 0.79 -8.94
C TRP A 449 7.34 -0.60 -8.46
N MET A 450 6.81 -1.02 -7.32
CA MET A 450 7.00 -2.40 -6.83
C MET A 450 6.25 -3.37 -7.75
N THR A 451 6.99 -4.15 -8.51
CA THR A 451 6.45 -5.19 -9.39
C THR A 451 6.64 -6.58 -8.79
N TRP A 452 6.00 -7.59 -9.35
CA TRP A 452 6.30 -8.99 -9.05
C TRP A 452 7.45 -9.41 -9.96
N PRO A 453 8.61 -9.78 -9.42
CA PRO A 453 9.77 -10.12 -10.24
C PRO A 453 9.55 -11.45 -10.97
N ASP A 454 10.32 -11.68 -12.03
CA ASP A 454 10.26 -12.89 -12.84
C ASP A 454 10.64 -14.17 -12.03
N ASP A 455 11.51 -14.04 -11.05
CA ASP A 455 11.90 -15.13 -10.14
C ASP A 455 11.85 -14.71 -8.66
N PRO A 456 10.66 -14.64 -8.07
CA PRO A 456 10.48 -14.21 -6.67
C PRO A 456 11.10 -15.19 -5.67
N ASP A 457 11.25 -16.48 -6.04
CA ASP A 457 11.90 -17.49 -5.19
C ASP A 457 13.40 -17.24 -5.07
N TYR A 458 14.02 -16.77 -6.13
CA TYR A 458 15.41 -16.37 -6.08
C TYR A 458 15.64 -15.15 -5.19
N TYR A 459 14.76 -14.15 -5.28
CA TYR A 459 14.78 -13.00 -4.37
C TYR A 459 14.65 -13.43 -2.91
N ALA A 460 13.71 -14.29 -2.59
CA ALA A 460 13.53 -14.81 -1.24
C ALA A 460 14.77 -15.60 -0.76
N THR A 461 15.39 -16.39 -1.64
CA THR A 461 16.61 -17.15 -1.32
C THR A 461 17.77 -16.22 -0.98
N ARG A 462 18.04 -15.24 -1.84
CA ARG A 462 19.13 -14.27 -1.62
C ARG A 462 18.89 -13.39 -0.40
N TRP A 463 17.62 -13.00 -0.15
CA TRP A 463 17.26 -12.28 1.05
C TRP A 463 17.52 -13.10 2.33
N ASN A 464 17.23 -14.40 2.32
CA ASN A 464 17.59 -15.30 3.44
C ASN A 464 19.10 -15.38 3.66
N ASP A 465 19.93 -15.34 2.59
CA ASP A 465 21.39 -15.27 2.70
C ASP A 465 21.79 -13.96 3.43
N PHE A 466 21.18 -12.82 3.06
CA PHE A 466 21.38 -11.57 3.77
C PHE A 466 20.97 -11.66 5.24
N LEU A 467 19.79 -12.21 5.54
CA LEU A 467 19.32 -12.33 6.93
C LEU A 467 20.23 -13.22 7.79
N SER A 468 20.87 -14.19 7.19
CA SER A 468 21.76 -15.16 7.85
C SER A 468 23.19 -14.67 8.04
N ALA A 469 23.61 -13.63 7.31
CA ALA A 469 24.98 -13.11 7.30
C ALA A 469 25.21 -12.23 8.53
#